data_73c8d53811a8e4851848c6e970d7eb65
#
_entry.id   73c8d53811a8e4851848c6e970d7eb65
#
_cell.length_a   1.000
_cell.length_b   1.000
_cell.length_c   1.000
_cell.angle_alpha   90.00
_cell.angle_beta   90.00
_cell.angle_gamma   90.00
#
_symmetry.space_group_name_H-M   'P 1'
#
loop_
_entity.id
_entity.type
_entity.pdbx_description
1 polymer ?
#
loop_
_entity_poly.entity_id
_entity_poly.type
_entity_poly.pdbx_seq_one_letter_code
_entity_poly.pdbx_strand_id
1 'polypeptide(L)'
;PHVPEGCVHNGHMYYVKAKDLDERTRLIDFLKENGIWAVFHYVPLHTAPAGRKFGRFSGEDVYTTKESDRLVRLPMFYALTPDEVDYIVGKVKEFYHV
;
A
#
# COMPACT_ATOMS: atom_id res chain seq x y z
N PRO A 1 -5.14 8.64 -5.81
CA PRO A 1 -5.24 7.89 -7.06
C PRO A 1 -6.10 8.63 -8.08
N HIS A 2 -5.67 8.63 -9.35
CA HIS A 2 -6.44 9.19 -10.45
C HIS A 2 -7.40 8.13 -11.00
N VAL A 3 -8.68 8.48 -11.16
CA VAL A 3 -9.68 7.60 -11.77
C VAL A 3 -9.79 7.97 -13.24
N PRO A 4 -9.49 7.07 -14.19
CA PRO A 4 -9.60 7.36 -15.62
C PRO A 4 -11.02 7.74 -16.03
N GLU A 5 -11.15 8.50 -17.10
CA GLU A 5 -12.46 8.84 -17.69
C GLU A 5 -13.22 7.56 -18.08
N GLY A 6 -14.51 7.55 -17.84
CA GLY A 6 -15.38 6.38 -18.08
C GLY A 6 -15.31 5.28 -17.03
N CYS A 7 -14.45 5.41 -16.01
CA CYS A 7 -14.35 4.47 -14.89
C CYS A 7 -15.03 5.03 -13.63
N VAL A 8 -15.68 4.15 -12.87
CA VAL A 8 -16.25 4.48 -11.55
C VAL A 8 -15.45 3.76 -10.48
N HIS A 9 -14.84 4.52 -9.57
CA HIS A 9 -14.09 3.96 -8.45
C HIS A 9 -15.05 3.54 -7.33
N ASN A 10 -14.91 2.31 -6.84
CA ASN A 10 -15.80 1.80 -5.77
C ASN A 10 -15.36 2.20 -4.36
N GLY A 11 -14.28 2.96 -4.21
CA GLY A 11 -13.82 3.48 -2.93
C GLY A 11 -13.44 2.42 -1.89
N HIS A 12 -13.01 1.23 -2.29
CA HIS A 12 -12.75 0.12 -1.36
C HIS A 12 -11.37 0.16 -0.70
N MET A 13 -10.47 1.03 -1.18
CA MET A 13 -9.09 1.08 -0.73
C MET A 13 -8.48 2.46 -0.99
N TYR A 14 -7.74 2.98 -0.01
CA TYR A 14 -6.84 4.11 -0.20
C TYR A 14 -5.39 3.67 -0.02
N TYR A 15 -4.49 4.08 -0.92
CA TYR A 15 -3.09 3.69 -0.87
C TYR A 15 -2.15 4.82 -1.24
N VAL A 16 -0.92 4.72 -0.76
CA VAL A 16 0.22 5.54 -1.16
C VAL A 16 1.35 4.64 -1.67
N LYS A 17 2.26 5.21 -2.45
CA LYS A 17 3.44 4.50 -2.93
C LYS A 17 4.69 5.10 -2.28
N ALA A 18 5.42 4.28 -1.55
CA ALA A 18 6.76 4.59 -1.08
C ALA A 18 7.78 4.55 -2.24
N LYS A 19 8.98 5.02 -1.99
CA LYS A 19 10.08 4.99 -2.96
C LYS A 19 10.50 3.57 -3.31
N ASP A 20 10.65 2.71 -2.31
CA ASP A 20 11.13 1.35 -2.41
C ASP A 20 10.61 0.49 -1.24
N LEU A 21 11.03 -0.79 -1.21
CA LEU A 21 10.66 -1.75 -0.17
C LEU A 21 11.11 -1.34 1.23
N ASP A 22 12.30 -0.76 1.35
CA ASP A 22 12.85 -0.33 2.65
C ASP A 22 12.03 0.83 3.23
N GLU A 23 11.77 1.88 2.43
CA GLU A 23 10.94 3.00 2.86
C GLU A 23 9.51 2.54 3.19
N ARG A 24 8.92 1.64 2.38
CA ARG A 24 7.62 1.04 2.67
C ARG A 24 7.60 0.35 4.04
N THR A 25 8.61 -0.46 4.32
CA THR A 25 8.71 -1.20 5.58
C THR A 25 8.82 -0.24 6.76
N ARG A 26 9.71 0.74 6.67
CA ARG A 26 9.88 1.77 7.71
C ARG A 26 8.61 2.60 7.94
N LEU A 27 7.89 2.96 6.86
CA LEU A 27 6.62 3.69 6.97
C LEU A 27 5.55 2.84 7.69
N ILE A 28 5.42 1.55 7.35
CA ILE A 28 4.46 0.65 8.00
C ILE A 28 4.80 0.49 9.49
N ASP A 29 6.06 0.29 9.83
CA ASP A 29 6.51 0.14 11.22
C ASP A 29 6.28 1.43 12.02
N PHE A 30 6.63 2.59 11.46
CA PHE A 30 6.38 3.89 12.08
C PHE A 30 4.88 4.13 12.33
N LEU A 31 4.03 3.85 11.36
CA LEU A 31 2.58 3.98 11.51
C LEU A 31 2.04 3.03 12.58
N LYS A 32 2.52 1.80 12.63
CA LYS A 32 2.15 0.81 13.65
C LYS A 32 2.54 1.26 15.07
N GLU A 33 3.74 1.82 15.25
CA GLU A 33 4.19 2.39 16.52
C GLU A 33 3.32 3.57 17.00
N ASN A 34 2.67 4.26 16.05
CA ASN A 34 1.70 5.33 16.31
C ASN A 34 0.24 4.84 16.33
N GLY A 35 -0.01 3.54 16.47
CA GLY A 35 -1.35 2.97 16.57
C GLY A 35 -2.14 2.90 15.25
N ILE A 36 -1.48 3.13 14.12
CA ILE A 36 -2.10 3.13 12.79
C ILE A 36 -1.79 1.81 12.09
N TRP A 37 -2.84 1.02 11.78
CA TRP A 37 -2.70 -0.28 11.13
C TRP A 37 -2.67 -0.13 9.60
N ALA A 38 -1.49 0.21 9.06
CA ALA A 38 -1.23 0.22 7.62
C ALA A 38 -0.62 -1.12 7.18
N VAL A 39 -0.89 -1.54 5.94
CA VAL A 39 -0.42 -2.83 5.41
C VAL A 39 0.03 -2.71 3.96
N PHE A 40 0.93 -3.60 3.54
CA PHE A 40 1.28 -3.74 2.12
C PHE A 40 0.20 -4.53 1.35
N HIS A 41 0.26 -4.56 -0.01
CA HIS A 41 -0.79 -5.16 -0.83
C HIS A 41 -0.29 -5.64 -2.20
N TYR A 42 0.10 -6.86 -2.39
CA TYR A 42 0.39 -8.03 -1.55
C TYR A 42 1.74 -8.61 -1.96
N VAL A 43 2.11 -9.81 -1.49
CA VAL A 43 3.20 -10.56 -2.12
C VAL A 43 2.73 -11.01 -3.51
N PRO A 44 3.46 -10.71 -4.60
CA PRO A 44 3.09 -11.16 -5.94
C PRO A 44 3.00 -12.69 -6.01
N LEU A 45 1.97 -13.21 -6.68
CA LEU A 45 1.74 -14.67 -6.75
C LEU A 45 2.96 -15.43 -7.27
N HIS A 46 3.62 -14.92 -8.30
CA HIS A 46 4.76 -15.59 -8.93
C HIS A 46 6.02 -15.60 -8.04
N THR A 47 6.11 -14.76 -7.01
CA THR A 47 7.20 -14.77 -6.02
C THR A 47 6.84 -15.55 -4.75
N ALA A 48 5.56 -15.81 -4.52
CA ALA A 48 5.07 -16.59 -3.38
C ALA A 48 5.44 -18.09 -3.53
N PRO A 49 5.64 -18.82 -2.40
CA PRO A 49 6.03 -20.24 -2.46
C PRO A 49 5.09 -21.10 -3.30
N ALA A 50 3.77 -20.94 -3.16
CA ALA A 50 2.79 -21.66 -3.94
C ALA A 50 2.83 -21.27 -5.43
N GLY A 51 2.98 -19.99 -5.74
CA GLY A 51 3.09 -19.50 -7.12
C GLY A 51 4.32 -20.05 -7.83
N ARG A 52 5.46 -20.13 -7.13
CA ARG A 52 6.70 -20.75 -7.65
C ARG A 52 6.56 -22.26 -7.86
N LYS A 53 5.80 -22.94 -7.01
CA LYS A 53 5.61 -24.39 -7.07
C LYS A 53 4.62 -24.82 -8.15
N PHE A 54 3.52 -24.09 -8.32
CA PHE A 54 2.38 -24.53 -9.13
C PHE A 54 2.14 -23.67 -10.39
N GLY A 55 2.85 -22.56 -10.51
CA GLY A 55 2.68 -21.62 -11.62
C GLY A 55 4.00 -21.19 -12.24
N ARG A 56 3.87 -20.34 -13.23
CA ARG A 56 5.01 -19.63 -13.85
C ARG A 56 4.58 -18.21 -14.22
N PHE A 57 5.48 -17.27 -14.16
CA PHE A 57 5.29 -15.94 -14.71
C PHE A 57 5.46 -15.99 -16.24
N SER A 58 4.60 -15.30 -16.97
CA SER A 58 4.71 -15.18 -18.43
C SER A 58 5.31 -13.83 -18.79
N GLY A 59 6.43 -13.86 -19.53
CA GLY A 59 7.17 -12.66 -19.90
C GLY A 59 8.10 -12.15 -18.81
N GLU A 60 8.38 -10.86 -18.83
CA GLU A 60 9.26 -10.15 -17.87
C GLU A 60 8.48 -9.46 -16.79
N ASP A 61 8.89 -9.57 -15.52
CA ASP A 61 8.30 -8.84 -14.39
C ASP A 61 8.86 -7.42 -14.30
N VAL A 62 8.29 -6.52 -15.09
CA VAL A 62 8.71 -5.12 -15.14
C VAL A 62 8.03 -4.28 -14.04
N TYR A 63 6.79 -4.62 -13.67
CA TYR A 63 5.94 -3.78 -12.81
C TYR A 63 5.50 -4.46 -11.53
N THR A 64 5.08 -5.72 -11.58
CA THR A 64 4.32 -6.35 -10.51
C THR A 64 5.08 -6.38 -9.19
N THR A 65 6.30 -6.88 -9.16
CA THR A 65 7.12 -6.91 -7.94
C THR A 65 7.47 -5.51 -7.49
N LYS A 66 7.97 -4.66 -8.39
CA LYS A 66 8.37 -3.29 -8.09
C LYS A 66 7.22 -2.47 -7.46
N GLU A 67 6.03 -2.53 -8.04
CA GLU A 67 4.89 -1.74 -7.54
C GLU A 67 4.31 -2.35 -6.25
N SER A 68 4.31 -3.68 -6.11
CA SER A 68 3.95 -4.36 -4.87
C SER A 68 4.88 -4.00 -3.71
N ASP A 69 6.18 -3.89 -3.97
CA ASP A 69 7.19 -3.52 -2.96
C ASP A 69 7.04 -2.09 -2.44
N ARG A 70 6.34 -1.24 -3.17
CA ARG A 70 6.18 0.19 -2.85
C ARG A 70 4.83 0.54 -2.24
N LEU A 71 3.83 -0.32 -2.40
CA LEU A 71 2.44 0.01 -2.09
C LEU A 71 2.12 -0.19 -0.61
N VAL A 72 1.57 0.87 0.02
CA VAL A 72 1.05 0.88 1.39
C VAL A 72 -0.43 1.23 1.36
N ARG A 73 -1.26 0.37 1.92
CA ARG A 73 -2.68 0.67 2.17
C ARG A 73 -2.81 1.36 3.51
N LEU A 74 -3.47 2.51 3.52
CA LEU A 74 -3.86 3.20 4.74
C LEU A 74 -5.21 2.68 5.25
N PRO A 75 -5.52 2.87 6.56
CA PRO A 75 -6.82 2.49 7.10
C PRO A 75 -7.97 3.14 6.32
N MET A 76 -8.96 2.33 5.98
CA MET A 76 -10.18 2.79 5.36
C MET A 76 -11.34 1.85 5.73
N PHE A 77 -12.29 2.36 6.52
CA PHE A 77 -13.46 1.62 6.99
C PHE A 77 -14.63 2.60 7.23
N TYR A 78 -15.85 2.08 7.29
CA TYR A 78 -17.06 2.89 7.32
C TYR A 78 -17.14 3.89 8.50
N ALA A 79 -16.66 3.52 9.68
CA ALA A 79 -16.72 4.35 10.88
C ALA A 79 -15.50 5.27 11.06
N LEU A 80 -14.59 5.34 10.08
CA LEU A 80 -13.41 6.21 10.16
C LEU A 80 -13.82 7.67 10.19
N THR A 81 -13.48 8.36 11.27
CA THR A 81 -13.84 9.77 11.48
C THR A 81 -12.89 10.74 10.79
N PRO A 82 -13.30 11.98 10.49
CA PRO A 82 -12.41 13.00 9.96
C PRO A 82 -11.16 13.24 10.84
N ASP A 83 -11.31 13.26 12.16
CA ASP A 83 -10.19 13.47 13.10
C ASP A 83 -9.17 12.32 13.02
N GLU A 84 -9.63 11.07 12.85
CA GLU A 84 -8.74 9.92 12.63
C GLU A 84 -8.04 10.01 11.28
N VAL A 85 -8.71 10.48 10.23
CA VAL A 85 -8.09 10.73 8.93
C VAL A 85 -6.99 11.79 9.07
N ASP A 86 -7.28 12.91 9.75
CA ASP A 86 -6.30 13.99 9.96
C ASP A 86 -5.10 13.50 10.78
N TYR A 87 -5.33 12.66 11.79
CA TYR A 87 -4.26 12.01 12.54
C TYR A 87 -3.37 11.14 11.65
N ILE A 88 -3.97 10.26 10.84
CA ILE A 88 -3.24 9.39 9.90
C ILE A 88 -2.42 10.23 8.91
N VAL A 89 -3.02 11.25 8.31
CA VAL A 89 -2.36 12.16 7.38
C VAL A 89 -1.21 12.90 8.07
N GLY A 90 -1.42 13.38 9.29
CA GLY A 90 -0.40 14.02 10.12
C GLY A 90 0.81 13.12 10.34
N LYS A 91 0.59 11.85 10.68
CA LYS A 91 1.67 10.88 10.88
C LYS A 91 2.42 10.51 9.60
N VAL A 92 1.72 10.39 8.47
CA VAL A 92 2.38 10.20 7.18
C VAL A 92 3.26 11.40 6.84
N LYS A 93 2.77 12.63 7.03
CA LYS A 93 3.57 13.86 6.82
C LYS A 93 4.78 13.94 7.75
N GLU A 94 4.61 13.58 9.03
CA GLU A 94 5.70 13.53 10.01
C GLU A 94 6.82 12.57 9.56
N PHE A 95 6.47 11.38 9.07
CA PHE A 95 7.45 10.43 8.53
C PHE A 95 8.26 11.01 7.36
N TYR A 96 7.63 11.78 6.49
CA TYR A 96 8.27 12.40 5.32
C TYR A 96 8.83 13.81 5.58
N HIS A 97 8.71 14.34 6.80
CA HIS A 97 9.16 15.69 7.18
C HIS A 97 8.55 16.82 6.32
N VAL A 98 7.27 16.73 5.99
CA VAL A 98 6.52 17.70 5.17
C VAL A 98 5.23 18.18 5.83
#